data_62496446a4653342cb02388402121bdb
#
_entry.id   62496446a4653342cb02388402121bdb
#
_cell.length_a   1.000
_cell.length_b   1.000
_cell.length_c   1.000
_cell.angle_alpha   90.00
_cell.angle_beta   90.00
_cell.angle_gamma   90.00
#
_symmetry.space_group_name_H-M   'P 1'
#
loop_
_entity.id
_entity.type
_entity.pdbx_description
1 polymer ?
#
loop_
_entity_poly.entity_id
_entity_poly.type
_entity_poly.pdbx_seq_one_letter_code
_entity_poly.pdbx_strand_id
1 'polypeptide(L)'
;MICESIDLYAYFQWERGGAKRGLLYSYRHAATLEMAPRLRPAILIFPGGGYEFVSSREWESVALCYFQEGFDAFVLEYDVAPIGQYPTLIEQAGMAMLYLRREARHLSLREDRIA
;
A
#
# COMPACT_ATOMS: atom_id res chain seq x y z
N MET A 1 15.45 -3.68 -4.79
CA MET A 1 14.09 -3.44 -4.29
C MET A 1 14.05 -2.15 -3.48
N ILE A 2 13.05 -1.34 -3.72
CA ILE A 2 12.85 -0.10 -2.96
C ILE A 2 11.75 -0.34 -1.93
N CYS A 3 12.09 -0.19 -0.64
CA CYS A 3 11.13 -0.34 0.45
C CYS A 3 10.93 1.01 1.12
N GLU A 4 9.70 1.50 1.11
CA GLU A 4 9.35 2.80 1.68
C GLU A 4 8.02 2.68 2.43
N SER A 5 7.74 3.66 3.26
CA SER A 5 6.42 3.79 3.88
C SER A 5 5.99 5.25 3.82
N ILE A 6 4.70 5.45 3.66
CA ILE A 6 4.13 6.79 3.72
C ILE A 6 2.94 6.80 4.67
N ASP A 7 2.74 7.95 5.28
CA ASP A 7 1.58 8.23 6.10
C ASP A 7 0.51 8.85 5.19
N LEU A 8 -0.57 8.14 4.97
CA LEU A 8 -1.62 8.59 4.05
C LEU A 8 -2.30 9.88 4.55
N TYR A 9 -2.51 10.02 5.84
CA TYR A 9 -3.12 11.23 6.37
C TYR A 9 -2.21 12.45 6.14
N ALA A 10 -0.91 12.28 6.32
CA ALA A 10 0.04 13.35 6.03
C ALA A 10 0.07 13.68 4.54
N TYR A 11 0.04 12.69 3.68
CA TYR A 11 0.05 12.88 2.22
C TYR A 11 -1.16 13.72 1.77
N PHE A 12 -2.36 13.37 2.26
CA PHE A 12 -3.59 14.06 1.87
C PHE A 12 -3.85 15.32 2.69
N GLN A 13 -3.05 15.56 3.73
CA GLN A 13 -3.26 16.66 4.68
C GLN A 13 -4.65 16.60 5.32
N TRP A 14 -5.09 15.38 5.64
CA TRP A 14 -6.35 15.14 6.32
C TRP A 14 -6.12 14.99 7.82
N GLU A 15 -7.09 15.43 8.59
CA GLU A 15 -7.07 15.22 10.03
C GLU A 15 -7.30 13.74 10.34
N ARG A 16 -6.49 13.22 11.27
CA ARG A 16 -6.58 11.83 11.67
C ARG A 16 -7.85 11.52 12.47
N GLY A 17 -8.41 12.52 13.14
CA GLY A 17 -9.41 12.24 14.15
C GLY A 17 -8.83 11.31 15.20
N GLY A 18 -9.47 10.16 15.41
CA GLY A 18 -8.95 9.13 16.31
C GLY A 18 -8.06 8.10 15.65
N ALA A 19 -7.80 8.19 14.33
CA ALA A 19 -7.01 7.20 13.61
C ALA A 19 -5.53 7.27 14.00
N LYS A 20 -4.89 6.11 14.15
CA LYS A 20 -3.49 6.00 14.57
C LYS A 20 -2.58 5.42 13.50
N ARG A 21 -3.14 4.76 12.53
CA ARG A 21 -2.40 4.08 11.45
C ARG A 21 -2.72 4.72 10.10
N GLY A 22 -2.95 3.97 9.08
CA GLY A 22 -3.13 4.49 7.73
C GLY A 22 -1.77 4.69 7.07
N LEU A 23 -0.89 3.69 7.25
CA LEU A 23 0.45 3.70 6.67
C LEU A 23 0.48 2.75 5.49
N LEU A 24 1.06 3.19 4.40
CA LEU A 24 1.22 2.37 3.20
C LEU A 24 2.69 2.03 3.02
N TYR A 25 2.98 0.73 3.04
CA TYR A 25 4.32 0.21 2.83
C TYR A 25 4.46 -0.25 1.39
N SER A 26 5.57 0.08 0.76
CA SER A 26 5.82 -0.28 -0.63
C SER A 26 7.02 -1.18 -0.78
N TYR A 27 6.88 -2.13 -1.71
CA TYR A 27 7.95 -3.01 -2.16
C TYR A 27 7.99 -2.88 -3.67
N ARG A 28 8.91 -2.05 -4.19
CA ARG A 28 8.93 -1.68 -5.59
C ARG A 28 10.22 -2.11 -6.26
N HIS A 29 10.15 -2.36 -7.57
CA HIS A 29 11.30 -2.67 -8.38
C HIS A 29 12.11 -1.41 -8.65
N ALA A 30 13.43 -1.53 -8.53
CA ALA A 30 14.36 -0.44 -8.87
C ALA A 30 14.84 -0.59 -10.30
N ALA A 31 15.06 0.54 -10.97
CA ALA A 31 15.77 0.55 -12.24
C ALA A 31 17.26 0.34 -11.99
N THR A 32 17.93 -0.34 -12.92
CA THR A 32 19.36 -0.54 -12.88
C THR A 32 19.99 -0.09 -14.20
N LEU A 33 21.31 -0.06 -14.26
CA LEU A 33 22.01 0.30 -15.50
C LEU A 33 21.69 -0.66 -16.65
N GLU A 34 21.47 -1.92 -16.34
CA GLU A 34 21.18 -2.95 -17.35
C GLU A 34 19.68 -3.13 -17.58
N MET A 35 18.85 -2.69 -16.64
CA MET A 35 17.40 -2.85 -16.69
C MET A 35 16.74 -1.47 -16.64
N ALA A 36 16.29 -1.01 -17.79
CA ALA A 36 15.61 0.27 -17.89
C ALA A 36 14.33 0.28 -17.04
N PRO A 37 13.91 1.44 -16.55
CA PRO A 37 12.60 1.58 -15.87
C PRO A 37 11.50 1.14 -16.80
N ARG A 38 10.54 0.39 -16.27
CA ARG A 38 9.33 0.05 -17.01
C ARG A 38 8.13 0.12 -16.08
N LEU A 39 6.97 0.33 -16.69
CA LEU A 39 5.73 0.39 -15.94
C LEU A 39 5.37 -1.01 -15.45
N ARG A 40 4.98 -1.09 -14.18
CA ARG A 40 4.63 -2.36 -13.56
C ARG A 40 3.20 -2.36 -13.05
N PRO A 41 2.54 -3.53 -13.07
CA PRO A 41 1.28 -3.65 -12.36
C PRO A 41 1.51 -3.53 -10.87
N ALA A 42 0.50 -3.06 -10.16
CA ALA A 42 0.55 -2.89 -8.72
C ALA A 42 -0.52 -3.73 -8.03
N ILE A 43 -0.21 -4.20 -6.85
CA ILE A 43 -1.17 -4.89 -6.00
C ILE A 43 -1.18 -4.25 -4.62
N LEU A 44 -2.37 -3.95 -4.14
CA LEU A 44 -2.60 -3.40 -2.81
C LEU A 44 -3.10 -4.53 -1.91
N ILE A 45 -2.39 -4.78 -0.83
CA ILE A 45 -2.62 -5.91 0.07
C ILE A 45 -3.16 -5.40 1.40
N PHE A 46 -4.23 -6.04 1.86
CA PHE A 46 -4.81 -5.78 3.18
C PHE A 46 -4.61 -7.03 4.04
N PRO A 47 -3.55 -7.07 4.88
CA PRO A 47 -3.33 -8.26 5.72
C PRO A 47 -4.53 -8.49 6.66
N GLY A 48 -4.88 -9.74 6.87
CA GLY A 48 -5.98 -10.09 7.74
C GLY A 48 -5.62 -10.03 9.22
N GLY A 49 -6.54 -10.46 10.06
CA GLY A 49 -6.36 -10.49 11.50
C GLY A 49 -7.66 -10.31 12.28
N GLY A 50 -8.82 -10.47 11.61
CA GLY A 50 -10.13 -10.35 12.23
C GLY A 50 -10.42 -8.96 12.74
N TYR A 51 -9.78 -7.95 12.18
CA TYR A 51 -9.89 -6.54 12.61
C TYR A 51 -9.36 -6.29 14.03
N GLU A 52 -8.67 -7.24 14.61
CA GLU A 52 -8.04 -7.08 15.93
C GLU A 52 -6.55 -6.80 15.83
N PHE A 53 -5.94 -7.26 14.76
CA PHE A 53 -4.53 -7.00 14.47
C PHE A 53 -4.29 -7.07 12.97
N VAL A 54 -3.13 -6.59 12.52
CA VAL A 54 -2.71 -6.71 11.13
C VAL A 54 -1.64 -7.82 11.09
N SER A 55 -1.98 -8.93 10.46
CA SER A 55 -1.16 -10.15 10.50
C SER A 55 0.16 -9.97 9.77
N SER A 56 1.27 -10.16 10.48
CA SER A 56 2.60 -10.14 9.87
C SER A 56 2.81 -11.31 8.91
N ARG A 57 2.08 -12.40 9.07
CA ARG A 57 2.15 -13.55 8.17
C ARG A 57 1.55 -13.28 6.80
N GLU A 58 0.65 -12.30 6.72
CA GLU A 58 0.00 -11.91 5.47
C GLU A 58 0.54 -10.60 4.92
N TRP A 59 1.66 -10.15 5.41
CA TRP A 59 2.29 -8.87 5.07
C TRP A 59 3.44 -9.07 4.07
N GLU A 60 4.66 -9.13 4.57
CA GLU A 60 5.85 -9.16 3.72
C GLU A 60 5.92 -10.42 2.86
N SER A 61 5.56 -11.58 3.41
CA SER A 61 5.60 -12.82 2.66
C SER A 61 4.67 -12.79 1.45
N VAL A 62 3.49 -12.22 1.60
CA VAL A 62 2.54 -12.06 0.49
C VAL A 62 3.07 -11.03 -0.51
N ALA A 63 3.56 -9.90 -0.01
CA ALA A 63 4.12 -8.84 -0.86
C ALA A 63 5.27 -9.37 -1.72
N LEU A 64 6.17 -10.15 -1.13
CA LEU A 64 7.32 -10.70 -1.86
C LEU A 64 6.90 -11.74 -2.90
N CYS A 65 5.83 -12.50 -2.66
CA CYS A 65 5.30 -13.41 -3.67
C CYS A 65 4.87 -12.66 -4.93
N TYR A 66 4.13 -11.58 -4.77
CA TYR A 66 3.72 -10.77 -5.92
C TYR A 66 4.88 -10.00 -6.54
N PHE A 67 5.79 -9.52 -5.71
CA PHE A 67 7.00 -8.87 -6.20
C PHE A 67 7.78 -9.78 -7.14
N GLN A 68 7.93 -11.04 -6.78
CA GLN A 68 8.61 -12.03 -7.58
C GLN A 68 7.98 -12.22 -8.95
N GLU A 69 6.66 -12.05 -9.03
CA GLU A 69 5.90 -12.16 -10.27
C GLU A 69 5.90 -10.87 -11.12
N GLY A 70 6.64 -9.86 -10.70
CA GLY A 70 6.78 -8.62 -11.45
C GLY A 70 5.88 -7.49 -11.01
N PHE A 71 5.09 -7.67 -9.95
CA PHE A 71 4.26 -6.60 -9.39
C PHE A 71 5.08 -5.71 -8.47
N ASP A 72 4.73 -4.44 -8.42
CA ASP A 72 5.07 -3.64 -7.28
C ASP A 72 3.97 -3.85 -6.23
N ALA A 73 4.36 -4.20 -5.02
CA ALA A 73 3.43 -4.58 -3.98
C ALA A 73 3.34 -3.50 -2.91
N PHE A 74 2.12 -3.25 -2.45
CA PHE A 74 1.83 -2.24 -1.44
C PHE A 74 0.99 -2.87 -0.35
N VAL A 75 1.36 -2.62 0.90
CA VAL A 75 0.67 -3.19 2.06
C VAL A 75 0.12 -2.06 2.91
N LEU A 76 -1.17 -2.08 3.16
CA LEU A 76 -1.82 -1.09 4.01
C LEU A 76 -1.84 -1.57 5.46
N GLU A 77 -1.21 -0.80 6.33
CA GLU A 77 -1.40 -0.97 7.77
C GLU A 77 -2.57 -0.10 8.18
N TYR A 78 -3.73 -0.75 8.31
CA TYR A 78 -4.98 -0.07 8.65
C TYR A 78 -5.22 -0.12 10.16
N ASP A 79 -6.09 0.78 10.64
CA ASP A 79 -6.48 0.76 12.05
C ASP A 79 -7.34 -0.46 12.35
N VAL A 80 -7.09 -1.05 13.52
CA VAL A 80 -7.84 -2.19 14.02
C VAL A 80 -8.73 -1.76 15.18
N ALA A 81 -9.60 -2.67 15.65
CA ALA A 81 -10.49 -2.37 16.74
C ALA A 81 -9.74 -1.84 17.97
N PRO A 82 -10.33 -0.92 18.75
CA PRO A 82 -11.66 -0.33 18.57
C PRO A 82 -11.73 0.82 17.57
N ILE A 83 -10.59 1.33 17.11
CA ILE A 83 -10.52 2.50 16.21
C ILE A 83 -10.93 2.10 14.80
N GLY A 84 -10.45 0.94 14.34
CA GLY A 84 -10.67 0.45 13.00
C GLY A 84 -12.06 -0.11 12.79
N GLN A 85 -13.04 0.77 12.71
CA GLN A 85 -14.42 0.44 12.42
C GLN A 85 -14.87 1.28 11.23
N TYR A 86 -16.03 0.92 10.67
CA TYR A 86 -16.64 1.74 9.64
C TYR A 86 -16.94 3.14 10.21
N PRO A 87 -16.65 4.24 9.54
CA PRO A 87 -16.13 4.30 8.16
C PRO A 87 -14.60 4.35 8.04
N THR A 88 -13.85 4.34 9.13
CA THR A 88 -12.37 4.54 9.12
C THR A 88 -11.67 3.55 8.21
N LEU A 89 -12.04 2.27 8.26
CA LEU A 89 -11.41 1.24 7.41
C LEU A 89 -11.62 1.51 5.93
N ILE A 90 -12.83 1.91 5.54
CA ILE A 90 -13.15 2.21 4.14
C ILE A 90 -12.40 3.46 3.69
N GLU A 91 -12.29 4.46 4.54
CA GLU A 91 -11.55 5.67 4.24
C GLU A 91 -10.08 5.37 4.01
N GLN A 92 -9.46 4.57 4.86
CA GLN A 92 -8.05 4.22 4.73
C GLN A 92 -7.79 3.39 3.47
N ALA A 93 -8.65 2.43 3.17
CA ALA A 93 -8.55 1.66 1.94
C ALA A 93 -8.68 2.55 0.71
N GLY A 94 -9.64 3.47 0.73
CA GLY A 94 -9.83 4.43 -0.36
C GLY A 94 -8.66 5.38 -0.51
N MET A 95 -8.08 5.84 0.59
CA MET A 95 -6.90 6.70 0.57
C MET A 95 -5.71 5.98 -0.09
N ALA A 96 -5.49 4.71 0.27
CA ALA A 96 -4.41 3.93 -0.31
C ALA A 96 -4.58 3.78 -1.82
N MET A 97 -5.78 3.41 -2.27
CA MET A 97 -6.04 3.26 -3.70
C MET A 97 -5.91 4.59 -4.44
N LEU A 98 -6.44 5.67 -3.87
CA LEU A 98 -6.34 6.99 -4.47
C LEU A 98 -4.89 7.45 -4.58
N TYR A 99 -4.09 7.20 -3.54
CA TYR A 99 -2.67 7.50 -3.58
C TYR A 99 -1.97 6.78 -4.74
N LEU A 100 -2.21 5.49 -4.89
CA LEU A 100 -1.59 4.72 -5.97
C LEU A 100 -2.00 5.25 -7.34
N ARG A 101 -3.26 5.61 -7.52
CA ARG A 101 -3.74 6.18 -8.80
C ARG A 101 -3.16 7.55 -9.08
N ARG A 102 -3.08 8.41 -8.07
CA ARG A 102 -2.53 9.76 -8.24
C ARG A 102 -1.04 9.76 -8.49
N GLU A 103 -0.31 8.84 -7.85
CA GLU A 103 1.14 8.77 -7.93
C GLU A 103 1.65 7.71 -8.92
N ALA A 104 0.75 7.12 -9.71
CA ALA A 104 1.10 6.03 -10.61
C ALA A 104 2.27 6.38 -11.55
N ARG A 105 2.26 7.57 -12.12
CA ARG A 105 3.35 7.99 -13.01
C ARG A 105 4.66 8.15 -12.26
N HIS A 106 4.63 8.79 -11.12
CA HIS A 106 5.81 8.98 -10.28
C HIS A 106 6.38 7.65 -9.80
N LEU A 107 5.51 6.69 -9.51
CA LEU A 107 5.90 5.37 -9.03
C LEU A 107 6.19 4.37 -10.17
N SER A 108 6.03 4.79 -11.41
CA SER A 108 6.20 3.94 -12.60
C SER A 108 5.25 2.74 -12.58
N LEU A 109 4.00 2.98 -12.21
CA LEU A 109 2.96 1.96 -12.21
C LEU A 109 2.11 2.05 -13.48
N ARG A 110 1.56 0.92 -13.89
CA ARG A 110 0.56 0.86 -14.94
C ARG A 110 -0.78 1.30 -14.35
N GLU A 111 -1.28 2.44 -14.79
CA GLU A 111 -2.53 3.02 -14.29
C GLU A 111 -3.74 2.08 -14.51
N ASP A 112 -3.68 1.25 -15.54
CA ASP A 112 -4.73 0.31 -15.90
C ASP A 112 -4.61 -1.06 -15.19
N ARG A 113 -3.61 -1.24 -14.33
CA ARG A 113 -3.34 -2.52 -13.70
C ARG A 113 -2.98 -2.35 -12.22
N ILE A 114 -3.91 -1.79 -11.48
CA ILE A 114 -3.81 -1.64 -10.03
C ILE A 114 -4.95 -2.46 -9.42
N ALA A 115 -4.61 -3.50 -8.66
CA ALA A 115 -5.57 -4.37 -8.01
C ALA A 115 -5.46 -4.31 -6.50
#